data_99da2532426919ae0c03483bad67d0cc
#
_entry.id   99da2532426919ae0c03483bad67d0cc
#
_cell.length_a   1.000
_cell.length_b   1.000
_cell.length_c   1.000
_cell.angle_alpha   90.00
_cell.angle_beta   90.00
_cell.angle_gamma   90.00
#
_symmetry.space_group_name_H-M   'P 1'
#
loop_
_entity.id
_entity.type
_entity.pdbx_description
1 polymer ?
#
loop_
_entity_poly.entity_id
_entity_poly.type
_entity_poly.pdbx_seq_one_letter_code
_entity_poly.pdbx_strand_id
1 'polypeptide(L)'
;LKPQRKWVWVTGGVLQAASALALALLALMGSGAIGGALVLAVLACLSLARGLSSIATKDVMGKTIAKKRRGTLMGWSGSVAGGATLLAGGVLMLFDDRPGELALAVLLSIAAAGWALNAFCAARISETPGAVEGGENAWDSIKLGVSLLQEDRTFLHFNVSRALLLSSALALPYIALLGQRQSGTELGGLGFMVIVSGIAAMLASPVWGKRADASSRHVMRDAALGTAVCCLLGALLAWLPGAWTQQIWPYALVYGFLVIIHHGVRLGRKTYLVDMATQDNR
;
A
#
# COMPACT_ATOMS: atom_id res chain seq x y z
N LEU A 1 -13.67 7.54 22.44
CA LEU A 1 -13.28 6.46 21.50
C LEU A 1 -14.21 5.25 21.65
N LYS A 2 -14.66 4.65 20.54
CA LYS A 2 -15.47 3.41 20.63
C LYS A 2 -14.59 2.28 21.17
N PRO A 3 -15.07 1.47 22.14
CA PRO A 3 -14.27 0.39 22.74
C PRO A 3 -13.87 -0.69 21.75
N GLN A 4 -14.58 -0.79 20.63
CA GLN A 4 -14.25 -1.69 19.52
C GLN A 4 -13.77 -0.88 18.31
N ARG A 5 -12.51 -1.04 17.95
CA ARG A 5 -11.84 -0.35 16.82
C ARG A 5 -12.32 -0.84 15.47
N LYS A 6 -12.91 -2.03 15.39
CA LYS A 6 -13.50 -2.55 14.14
C LYS A 6 -14.50 -1.58 13.51
N TRP A 7 -15.26 -0.85 14.32
CA TRP A 7 -16.22 0.12 13.80
C TRP A 7 -15.57 1.32 13.13
N VAL A 8 -14.36 1.71 13.55
CA VAL A 8 -13.54 2.72 12.84
C VAL A 8 -13.07 2.16 11.50
N TRP A 9 -12.71 0.88 11.47
CA TRP A 9 -12.35 0.19 10.21
C TRP A 9 -13.56 0.12 9.26
N VAL A 10 -14.74 -0.27 9.76
CA VAL A 10 -15.98 -0.33 8.97
C VAL A 10 -16.34 1.04 8.40
N THR A 11 -16.37 2.09 9.23
CA THR A 11 -16.68 3.45 8.75
C THR A 11 -15.68 3.93 7.71
N GLY A 12 -14.39 3.70 7.92
CA GLY A 12 -13.37 4.00 6.92
C GLY A 12 -13.54 3.21 5.62
N GLY A 13 -13.92 1.94 5.68
CA GLY A 13 -14.22 1.12 4.50
C GLY A 13 -15.44 1.63 3.71
N VAL A 14 -16.51 2.01 4.40
CA VAL A 14 -17.72 2.60 3.78
C VAL A 14 -17.38 3.93 3.12
N LEU A 15 -16.62 4.80 3.79
CA LEU A 15 -16.19 6.08 3.20
C LEU A 15 -15.31 5.89 1.96
N GLN A 16 -14.43 4.88 1.96
CA GLN A 16 -13.61 4.54 0.80
C GLN A 16 -14.48 4.03 -0.36
N ALA A 17 -15.49 3.19 -0.09
CA ALA A 17 -16.44 2.72 -1.10
C ALA A 17 -17.24 3.88 -1.70
N ALA A 18 -17.78 4.76 -0.86
CA ALA A 18 -18.50 5.95 -1.32
C ALA A 18 -17.64 6.90 -2.14
N SER A 19 -16.38 7.12 -1.72
CA SER A 19 -15.43 7.94 -2.46
C SER A 19 -15.09 7.34 -3.84
N ALA A 20 -14.90 6.03 -3.91
CA ALA A 20 -14.63 5.34 -5.17
C ALA A 20 -15.82 5.42 -6.13
N LEU A 21 -17.07 5.26 -5.62
CA LEU A 21 -18.28 5.47 -6.42
C LEU A 21 -18.43 6.92 -6.88
N ALA A 22 -18.15 7.89 -6.03
CA ALA A 22 -18.15 9.30 -6.41
C ALA A 22 -17.16 9.59 -7.55
N LEU A 23 -15.93 9.02 -7.48
CA LEU A 23 -14.96 9.13 -8.57
C LEU A 23 -15.45 8.45 -9.85
N ALA A 24 -16.14 7.30 -9.74
CA ALA A 24 -16.74 6.63 -10.92
C ALA A 24 -17.80 7.50 -11.60
N LEU A 25 -18.66 8.14 -10.81
CA LEU A 25 -19.67 9.06 -11.34
C LEU A 25 -19.04 10.31 -11.97
N LEU A 26 -18.03 10.89 -11.31
CA LEU A 26 -17.29 12.04 -11.86
C LEU A 26 -16.57 11.68 -13.18
N ALA A 27 -16.07 10.46 -13.32
CA ALA A 27 -15.46 9.99 -14.56
C ALA A 27 -16.48 9.97 -15.73
N LEU A 28 -17.75 9.64 -15.46
CA LEU A 28 -18.83 9.63 -16.47
C LEU A 28 -19.40 11.02 -16.79
N MET A 29 -19.26 11.98 -15.86
CA MET A 29 -19.81 13.34 -16.04
C MET A 29 -18.93 14.27 -16.87
N GLY A 30 -17.71 13.85 -17.19
CA GLY A 30 -16.72 14.65 -17.90
C GLY A 30 -16.06 15.73 -17.04
N SER A 31 -14.89 16.17 -17.47
CA SER A 31 -14.04 17.08 -16.67
C SER A 31 -14.16 18.54 -17.13
N GLY A 32 -14.98 19.33 -16.41
CA GLY A 32 -14.81 20.78 -16.38
C GLY A 32 -13.89 21.20 -15.21
N ALA A 33 -13.56 22.49 -15.10
CA ALA A 33 -12.73 23.00 -14.00
C ALA A 33 -13.28 22.67 -12.61
N ILE A 34 -14.59 22.65 -12.43
CA ILE A 34 -15.30 22.22 -11.21
C ILE A 34 -15.10 20.73 -10.98
N GLY A 35 -15.11 19.91 -12.03
CA GLY A 35 -14.86 18.47 -11.95
C GLY A 35 -13.49 18.14 -11.37
N GLY A 36 -12.46 18.85 -11.77
CA GLY A 36 -11.10 18.68 -11.22
C GLY A 36 -11.02 18.97 -9.72
N ALA A 37 -11.64 20.03 -9.24
CA ALA A 37 -11.70 20.36 -7.82
C ALA A 37 -12.46 19.31 -7.01
N LEU A 38 -13.58 18.79 -7.54
CA LEU A 38 -14.34 17.70 -6.91
C LEU A 38 -13.53 16.41 -6.84
N VAL A 39 -12.81 16.05 -7.89
CA VAL A 39 -11.90 14.88 -7.88
C VAL A 39 -10.87 15.02 -6.77
N LEU A 40 -10.22 16.18 -6.64
CA LEU A 40 -9.24 16.41 -5.56
C LEU A 40 -9.88 16.30 -4.17
N ALA A 41 -11.07 16.86 -3.97
CA ALA A 41 -11.79 16.78 -2.70
C ALA A 41 -12.15 15.33 -2.35
N VAL A 42 -12.65 14.55 -3.31
CA VAL A 42 -12.98 13.12 -3.11
C VAL A 42 -11.71 12.29 -2.86
N LEU A 43 -10.61 12.56 -3.55
CA LEU A 43 -9.31 11.92 -3.30
C LEU A 43 -8.77 12.24 -1.89
N ALA A 44 -8.95 13.47 -1.41
CA ALA A 44 -8.60 13.83 -0.04
C ALA A 44 -9.45 13.04 0.98
N CYS A 45 -10.75 12.95 0.78
CA CYS A 45 -11.65 12.15 1.60
C CYS A 45 -11.26 10.66 1.60
N LEU A 46 -11.00 10.08 0.43
CA LEU A 46 -10.52 8.71 0.25
C LEU A 46 -9.22 8.47 1.04
N SER A 47 -8.28 9.42 0.97
CA SER A 47 -6.98 9.33 1.64
C SER A 47 -7.11 9.35 3.16
N LEU A 48 -7.97 10.24 3.70
CA LEU A 48 -8.27 10.31 5.14
C LEU A 48 -8.95 9.02 5.62
N ALA A 49 -9.98 8.55 4.91
CA ALA A 49 -10.68 7.31 5.21
C ALA A 49 -9.73 6.10 5.21
N ARG A 50 -8.80 6.06 4.24
CA ARG A 50 -7.75 5.03 4.16
C ARG A 50 -6.78 5.09 5.34
N GLY A 51 -6.41 6.29 5.78
CA GLY A 51 -5.58 6.50 6.97
C GLY A 51 -6.23 5.92 8.22
N LEU A 52 -7.50 6.27 8.47
CA LEU A 52 -8.29 5.76 9.60
C LEU A 52 -8.42 4.23 9.57
N SER A 53 -8.79 3.65 8.42
CA SER A 53 -8.86 2.20 8.25
C SER A 53 -7.52 1.52 8.51
N SER A 54 -6.41 2.11 8.07
CA SER A 54 -5.07 1.54 8.24
C SER A 54 -4.64 1.46 9.70
N ILE A 55 -5.02 2.44 10.52
CA ILE A 55 -4.75 2.44 11.96
C ILE A 55 -5.62 1.39 12.64
N ALA A 56 -6.93 1.43 12.41
CA ALA A 56 -7.88 0.51 13.01
C ALA A 56 -7.59 -0.97 12.68
N THR A 57 -7.21 -1.27 11.42
CA THR A 57 -6.84 -2.63 11.00
C THR A 57 -5.66 -3.17 11.79
N LYS A 58 -4.65 -2.36 12.07
CA LYS A 58 -3.47 -2.79 12.84
C LYS A 58 -3.83 -3.08 14.29
N ASP A 59 -4.67 -2.25 14.90
CA ASP A 59 -5.13 -2.44 16.27
C ASP A 59 -5.98 -3.72 16.39
N VAL A 60 -6.97 -3.91 15.51
CA VAL A 60 -7.79 -5.12 15.48
C VAL A 60 -6.91 -6.36 15.25
N MET A 61 -5.96 -6.31 14.30
CA MET A 61 -5.01 -7.40 14.04
C MET A 61 -4.16 -7.71 15.27
N GLY A 62 -3.71 -6.66 15.98
CA GLY A 62 -2.93 -6.81 17.22
C GLY A 62 -3.68 -7.53 18.33
N LYS A 63 -5.02 -7.33 18.42
CA LYS A 63 -5.89 -7.94 19.43
C LYS A 63 -6.37 -9.34 19.05
N THR A 64 -6.60 -9.59 17.76
CA THR A 64 -7.27 -10.81 17.30
C THR A 64 -6.33 -11.89 16.77
N ILE A 65 -5.11 -11.51 16.33
CA ILE A 65 -4.16 -12.41 15.67
C ILE A 65 -2.90 -12.58 16.50
N ALA A 66 -2.54 -13.84 16.78
CA ALA A 66 -1.31 -14.17 17.49
C ALA A 66 -0.06 -13.65 16.75
N LYS A 67 0.94 -13.14 17.48
CA LYS A 67 2.16 -12.52 16.96
C LYS A 67 2.81 -13.34 15.83
N LYS A 68 2.96 -14.65 16.02
CA LYS A 68 3.59 -15.59 15.08
C LYS A 68 2.80 -15.85 13.79
N ARG A 69 1.57 -15.31 13.64
CA ARG A 69 0.69 -15.52 12.46
C ARG A 69 0.35 -14.22 11.73
N ARG A 70 0.75 -13.06 12.26
CA ARG A 70 0.43 -11.75 11.67
C ARG A 70 1.10 -11.56 10.31
N GLY A 71 2.37 -11.91 10.21
CA GLY A 71 3.13 -11.84 8.96
C GLY A 71 2.56 -12.77 7.91
N THR A 72 2.26 -14.02 8.27
CA THR A 72 1.62 -14.99 7.36
C THR A 72 0.28 -14.47 6.85
N LEU A 73 -0.60 -13.97 7.72
CA LEU A 73 -1.89 -13.39 7.31
C LEU A 73 -1.71 -12.22 6.33
N MET A 74 -0.81 -11.30 6.64
CA MET A 74 -0.52 -10.16 5.78
C MET A 74 0.12 -10.57 4.46
N GLY A 75 0.94 -11.62 4.46
CA GLY A 75 1.52 -12.22 3.28
C GLY A 75 0.44 -12.78 2.33
N TRP A 76 -0.49 -13.58 2.84
CA TRP A 76 -1.62 -14.10 2.06
C TRP A 76 -2.53 -12.99 1.54
N SER A 77 -2.86 -12.00 2.38
CA SER A 77 -3.62 -10.81 1.93
C SER A 77 -2.90 -10.07 0.79
N GLY A 78 -1.57 -9.95 0.89
CA GLY A 78 -0.75 -9.35 -0.17
C GLY A 78 -0.74 -10.17 -1.46
N SER A 79 -0.75 -11.50 -1.36
CA SER A 79 -0.82 -12.40 -2.52
C SER A 79 -2.15 -12.24 -3.26
N VAL A 80 -3.27 -12.23 -2.53
CA VAL A 80 -4.61 -12.01 -3.12
C VAL A 80 -4.70 -10.62 -3.77
N ALA A 81 -4.15 -9.59 -3.10
CA ALA A 81 -4.09 -8.24 -3.68
C ALA A 81 -3.23 -8.21 -4.96
N GLY A 82 -2.11 -8.94 -4.99
CA GLY A 82 -1.27 -9.10 -6.17
C GLY A 82 -2.02 -9.75 -7.34
N GLY A 83 -2.79 -10.80 -7.06
CA GLY A 83 -3.68 -11.45 -8.05
C GLY A 83 -4.73 -10.48 -8.60
N ALA A 84 -5.37 -9.69 -7.74
CA ALA A 84 -6.32 -8.66 -8.17
C ALA A 84 -5.63 -7.57 -9.03
N THR A 85 -4.41 -7.17 -8.69
CA THR A 85 -3.62 -6.22 -9.48
C THR A 85 -3.25 -6.80 -10.85
N LEU A 86 -2.90 -8.10 -10.91
CA LEU A 86 -2.62 -8.80 -12.15
C LEU A 86 -3.85 -8.80 -13.08
N LEU A 87 -5.03 -9.11 -12.54
CA LEU A 87 -6.28 -9.07 -13.29
C LEU A 87 -6.60 -7.65 -13.80
N ALA A 88 -6.44 -6.64 -12.94
CA ALA A 88 -6.63 -5.24 -13.33
C ALA A 88 -5.66 -4.82 -14.45
N GLY A 89 -4.38 -5.22 -14.37
CA GLY A 89 -3.38 -4.98 -15.41
C GLY A 89 -3.75 -5.67 -16.73
N GLY A 90 -4.24 -6.93 -16.67
CA GLY A 90 -4.74 -7.64 -17.84
C GLY A 90 -5.92 -6.93 -18.51
N VAL A 91 -6.88 -6.45 -17.70
CA VAL A 91 -8.01 -5.67 -18.22
C VAL A 91 -7.53 -4.38 -18.89
N LEU A 92 -6.58 -3.66 -18.27
CA LEU A 92 -6.01 -2.43 -18.84
C LEU A 92 -5.32 -2.67 -20.19
N MET A 93 -4.69 -3.83 -20.40
CA MET A 93 -4.07 -4.17 -21.68
C MET A 93 -5.08 -4.47 -22.81
N LEU A 94 -6.34 -4.75 -22.47
CA LEU A 94 -7.39 -4.97 -23.48
C LEU A 94 -7.93 -3.66 -24.06
N PHE A 95 -7.61 -2.52 -23.46
CA PHE A 95 -7.98 -1.21 -23.96
C PHE A 95 -6.80 -0.62 -24.73
N ASP A 96 -7.01 -0.30 -26.01
CA ASP A 96 -6.05 0.46 -26.80
C ASP A 96 -5.87 1.86 -26.19
N ASP A 97 -4.68 2.38 -26.29
CA ASP A 97 -4.10 3.69 -25.91
C ASP A 97 -4.77 4.55 -24.82
N ARG A 98 -6.09 4.54 -24.62
CA ARG A 98 -6.78 5.25 -23.53
C ARG A 98 -8.03 4.50 -23.07
N PRO A 99 -8.08 4.02 -21.82
CA PRO A 99 -9.34 3.51 -21.28
C PRO A 99 -10.38 4.64 -21.31
N GLY A 100 -11.49 4.43 -22.02
CA GLY A 100 -12.59 5.39 -22.05
C GLY A 100 -13.17 5.64 -20.66
N GLU A 101 -13.95 6.71 -20.52
CA GLU A 101 -14.59 7.11 -19.25
C GLU A 101 -15.41 5.97 -18.63
N LEU A 102 -16.06 5.15 -19.45
CA LEU A 102 -16.82 3.99 -19.00
C LEU A 102 -15.90 2.91 -18.37
N ALA A 103 -14.74 2.63 -18.96
CA ALA A 103 -13.80 1.65 -18.43
C ALA A 103 -13.24 2.09 -17.06
N LEU A 104 -12.91 3.37 -16.92
CA LEU A 104 -12.50 3.95 -15.65
C LEU A 104 -13.60 3.86 -14.59
N ALA A 105 -14.85 4.20 -14.97
CA ALA A 105 -16.00 4.11 -14.07
C ALA A 105 -16.27 2.67 -13.61
N VAL A 106 -16.14 1.68 -14.51
CA VAL A 106 -16.28 0.25 -14.17
C VAL A 106 -15.19 -0.18 -13.20
N LEU A 107 -13.92 0.15 -13.45
CA LEU A 107 -12.80 -0.19 -12.55
C LEU A 107 -12.97 0.44 -11.16
N LEU A 108 -13.38 1.70 -11.10
CA LEU A 108 -13.66 2.40 -9.85
C LEU A 108 -14.86 1.79 -9.11
N SER A 109 -15.90 1.35 -9.83
CA SER A 109 -17.05 0.66 -9.25
C SER A 109 -16.67 -0.71 -8.67
N ILE A 110 -15.80 -1.46 -9.34
CA ILE A 110 -15.25 -2.73 -8.83
C ILE A 110 -14.43 -2.46 -7.55
N ALA A 111 -13.61 -1.40 -7.55
CA ALA A 111 -12.87 -0.99 -6.35
C ALA A 111 -13.80 -0.61 -5.20
N ALA A 112 -14.90 0.11 -5.48
CA ALA A 112 -15.92 0.46 -4.48
C ALA A 112 -16.59 -0.79 -3.89
N ALA A 113 -16.95 -1.77 -4.72
CA ALA A 113 -17.49 -3.05 -4.25
C ALA A 113 -16.48 -3.80 -3.36
N GLY A 114 -15.20 -3.78 -3.72
CA GLY A 114 -14.13 -4.35 -2.88
C GLY A 114 -14.02 -3.67 -1.51
N TRP A 115 -14.13 -2.34 -1.44
CA TRP A 115 -14.13 -1.61 -0.17
C TRP A 115 -15.40 -1.87 0.67
N ALA A 116 -16.56 -1.99 0.02
CA ALA A 116 -17.80 -2.36 0.69
C ALA A 116 -17.73 -3.77 1.28
N LEU A 117 -17.20 -4.73 0.52
CA LEU A 117 -16.95 -6.09 0.99
C LEU A 117 -15.96 -6.12 2.17
N ASN A 118 -14.89 -5.33 2.10
CA ASN A 118 -13.94 -5.17 3.21
C ASN A 118 -14.65 -4.66 4.47
N ALA A 119 -15.49 -3.62 4.36
CA ALA A 119 -16.26 -3.09 5.49
C ALA A 119 -17.21 -4.14 6.07
N PHE A 120 -17.90 -4.90 5.22
CA PHE A 120 -18.77 -6.00 5.63
C PHE A 120 -18.00 -7.09 6.39
N CYS A 121 -16.87 -7.54 5.87
CA CYS A 121 -16.03 -8.53 6.54
C CYS A 121 -15.49 -8.01 7.89
N ALA A 122 -15.05 -6.74 7.93
CA ALA A 122 -14.59 -6.11 9.17
C ALA A 122 -15.68 -6.07 10.25
N ALA A 123 -16.94 -5.81 9.87
CA ALA A 123 -18.07 -5.82 10.80
C ALA A 123 -18.31 -7.19 11.46
N ARG A 124 -17.97 -8.29 10.75
CA ARG A 124 -18.12 -9.67 11.24
C ARG A 124 -17.00 -10.13 12.16
N ILE A 125 -15.92 -9.37 12.31
CA ILE A 125 -14.80 -9.74 13.19
C ILE A 125 -15.26 -9.67 14.66
N SER A 126 -14.99 -10.72 15.43
CA SER A 126 -15.16 -10.73 16.88
C SER A 126 -13.95 -10.02 17.51
N GLU A 127 -14.15 -8.82 18.01
CA GLU A 127 -13.11 -8.03 18.68
C GLU A 127 -13.45 -7.90 20.17
N THR A 128 -12.51 -8.25 21.04
CA THR A 128 -12.59 -7.96 22.47
C THR A 128 -12.47 -6.44 22.69
N PRO A 129 -13.33 -5.83 23.55
CA PRO A 129 -13.20 -4.43 23.90
C PRO A 129 -11.77 -4.14 24.40
N GLY A 130 -11.16 -3.10 23.84
CA GLY A 130 -9.82 -2.66 24.26
C GLY A 130 -9.89 -1.52 25.26
N ALA A 131 -8.73 -1.09 25.76
CA ALA A 131 -8.60 0.06 26.65
C ALA A 131 -9.26 1.30 25.99
N VAL A 132 -10.13 1.95 26.74
CA VAL A 132 -10.84 3.19 26.36
C VAL A 132 -10.06 4.40 26.86
N GLU A 133 -9.14 4.18 27.81
CA GLU A 133 -8.26 5.18 28.39
C GLU A 133 -7.27 5.66 27.34
N GLY A 134 -7.20 6.98 27.10
CA GLY A 134 -6.35 7.61 26.06
C GLY A 134 -7.13 8.32 24.94
N GLY A 135 -8.40 8.60 25.16
CA GLY A 135 -9.26 9.37 24.24
C GLY A 135 -9.26 10.88 24.51
N GLU A 136 -8.24 11.40 25.11
CA GLU A 136 -8.03 12.83 25.28
C GLU A 136 -7.83 13.52 23.93
N ASN A 137 -7.84 14.85 23.92
CA ASN A 137 -7.79 15.68 22.71
C ASN A 137 -6.70 15.23 21.73
N ALA A 138 -6.96 15.33 20.42
CA ALA A 138 -5.98 14.98 19.39
C ALA A 138 -4.63 15.71 19.60
N TRP A 139 -4.67 16.90 20.21
CA TRP A 139 -3.49 17.69 20.54
C TRP A 139 -2.63 17.04 21.64
N ASP A 140 -3.25 16.46 22.65
CA ASP A 140 -2.54 15.77 23.73
C ASP A 140 -1.93 14.44 23.23
N SER A 141 -2.63 13.76 22.31
CA SER A 141 -2.08 12.60 21.62
C SER A 141 -0.86 12.94 20.74
N ILE A 142 -0.84 14.13 20.12
CA ILE A 142 0.33 14.61 19.35
C ILE A 142 1.49 14.93 20.30
N LYS A 143 1.24 15.63 21.42
CA LYS A 143 2.26 15.92 22.43
C LYS A 143 2.86 14.65 23.01
N LEU A 144 2.00 13.67 23.35
CA LEU A 144 2.46 12.36 23.83
C LEU A 144 3.30 11.64 22.76
N GLY A 145 2.91 11.69 21.50
CA GLY A 145 3.70 11.13 20.39
C GLY A 145 5.08 11.80 20.26
N VAL A 146 5.16 13.12 20.46
CA VAL A 146 6.42 13.87 20.42
C VAL A 146 7.29 13.53 21.64
N SER A 147 6.72 13.44 22.86
CA SER A 147 7.48 13.05 24.05
C SER A 147 8.04 11.63 23.92
N LEU A 148 7.25 10.69 23.42
CA LEU A 148 7.71 9.33 23.15
C LEU A 148 8.86 9.27 22.14
N LEU A 149 8.86 10.14 21.11
CA LEU A 149 9.99 10.24 20.18
C LEU A 149 11.26 10.77 20.83
N GLN A 150 11.14 11.60 21.87
CA GLN A 150 12.28 12.16 22.59
C GLN A 150 12.81 11.22 23.67
N GLU A 151 11.95 10.47 24.34
CA GLU A 151 12.27 9.62 25.47
C GLU A 151 12.68 8.20 25.06
N ASP A 152 12.00 7.62 24.05
CA ASP A 152 12.28 6.25 23.57
C ASP A 152 13.15 6.27 22.29
N ARG A 153 14.45 6.08 22.48
CA ARG A 153 15.42 5.98 21.38
C ARG A 153 15.09 4.84 20.39
N THR A 154 14.52 3.74 20.86
CA THR A 154 14.15 2.61 19.99
C THR A 154 13.02 3.00 19.07
N PHE A 155 12.01 3.70 19.61
CA PHE A 155 10.91 4.25 18.85
C PHE A 155 11.36 5.34 17.86
N LEU A 156 12.28 6.20 18.27
CA LEU A 156 12.89 7.21 17.38
C LEU A 156 13.63 6.53 16.20
N HIS A 157 14.53 5.58 16.48
CA HIS A 157 15.27 4.86 15.45
C HIS A 157 14.34 4.13 14.49
N PHE A 158 13.26 3.53 14.99
CA PHE A 158 12.25 2.90 14.14
C PHE A 158 11.58 3.91 13.22
N ASN A 159 11.17 5.08 13.73
CA ASN A 159 10.52 6.09 12.90
C ASN A 159 11.46 6.68 11.84
N VAL A 160 12.72 6.93 12.19
CA VAL A 160 13.75 7.36 11.23
C VAL A 160 13.96 6.28 10.15
N SER A 161 14.15 5.02 10.54
CA SER A 161 14.28 3.90 9.60
C SER A 161 13.05 3.77 8.70
N ARG A 162 11.86 3.93 9.27
CA ARG A 162 10.60 3.91 8.52
C ARG A 162 10.49 5.06 7.52
N ALA A 163 10.93 6.27 7.88
CA ALA A 163 10.95 7.42 7.00
C ALA A 163 11.92 7.20 5.83
N LEU A 164 13.14 6.71 6.12
CA LEU A 164 14.12 6.37 5.09
C LEU A 164 13.62 5.27 4.15
N LEU A 165 12.96 4.24 4.69
CA LEU A 165 12.38 3.15 3.90
C LEU A 165 11.20 3.57 3.01
N LEU A 166 10.60 4.76 3.25
CA LEU A 166 9.60 5.33 2.32
C LEU A 166 10.21 5.66 0.94
N SER A 167 11.52 5.91 0.87
CA SER A 167 12.21 6.14 -0.41
C SER A 167 12.07 4.97 -1.38
N SER A 168 11.94 3.73 -0.87
CA SER A 168 11.68 2.55 -1.71
C SER A 168 10.37 2.64 -2.50
N ALA A 169 9.35 3.32 -1.95
CA ALA A 169 8.09 3.55 -2.66
C ALA A 169 8.23 4.60 -3.77
N LEU A 170 9.11 5.58 -3.58
CA LEU A 170 9.40 6.60 -4.59
C LEU A 170 10.17 6.03 -5.78
N ALA A 171 11.03 5.04 -5.57
CA ALA A 171 11.80 4.42 -6.65
C ALA A 171 10.92 3.72 -7.70
N LEU A 172 9.77 3.15 -7.31
CA LEU A 172 8.88 2.41 -8.21
C LEU A 172 8.40 3.25 -9.41
N PRO A 173 7.74 4.42 -9.23
CA PRO A 173 7.28 5.22 -10.35
C PRO A 173 8.42 5.75 -11.21
N TYR A 174 9.59 6.03 -10.61
CA TYR A 174 10.75 6.50 -11.37
C TYR A 174 11.34 5.42 -12.31
N ILE A 175 11.44 4.18 -11.85
CA ILE A 175 11.91 3.06 -12.70
C ILE A 175 10.90 2.77 -13.80
N ALA A 176 9.60 2.81 -13.51
CA ALA A 176 8.55 2.65 -14.51
C ALA A 176 8.63 3.76 -15.58
N LEU A 177 8.73 5.02 -15.16
CA LEU A 177 8.85 6.16 -16.06
C LEU A 177 10.14 6.11 -16.89
N LEU A 178 11.25 5.69 -16.28
CA LEU A 178 12.54 5.52 -16.98
C LEU A 178 12.40 4.47 -18.08
N GLY A 179 11.79 3.32 -17.79
CA GLY A 179 11.53 2.27 -18.76
C GLY A 179 10.68 2.75 -19.93
N GLN A 180 9.64 3.51 -19.67
CA GLN A 180 8.79 4.11 -20.71
C GLN A 180 9.55 5.10 -21.59
N ARG A 181 10.32 6.01 -21.00
CA ARG A 181 11.09 7.01 -21.73
C ARG A 181 12.15 6.38 -22.62
N GLN A 182 12.85 5.36 -22.17
CA GLN A 182 13.91 4.71 -22.92
C GLN A 182 13.38 3.80 -24.02
N SER A 183 12.23 3.14 -23.81
CA SER A 183 11.63 2.22 -24.79
C SER A 183 10.69 2.91 -25.79
N GLY A 184 10.36 4.18 -25.58
CA GLY A 184 9.37 4.89 -26.39
C GLY A 184 7.95 4.29 -26.32
N THR A 185 7.69 3.39 -25.33
CA THR A 185 6.36 2.77 -25.15
C THR A 185 5.46 3.68 -24.33
N GLU A 186 4.22 3.89 -24.81
CA GLU A 186 3.21 4.67 -24.12
C GLU A 186 2.44 3.82 -23.09
N LEU A 187 1.10 3.90 -23.08
CA LEU A 187 0.25 3.26 -22.07
C LEU A 187 0.33 1.73 -22.03
N GLY A 188 0.62 1.06 -23.14
CA GLY A 188 0.86 -0.39 -23.18
C GLY A 188 1.99 -0.84 -22.27
N GLY A 189 3.03 -0.01 -22.13
CA GLY A 189 4.12 -0.24 -21.17
C GLY A 189 3.67 -0.15 -19.71
N LEU A 190 2.70 0.70 -19.37
CA LEU A 190 2.12 0.77 -18.01
C LEU A 190 1.35 -0.50 -17.65
N GLY A 191 0.50 -0.99 -18.55
CA GLY A 191 -0.25 -2.25 -18.35
C GLY A 191 0.71 -3.42 -18.07
N PHE A 192 1.79 -3.50 -18.84
CA PHE A 192 2.85 -4.50 -18.62
C PHE A 192 3.51 -4.37 -17.24
N MET A 193 3.85 -3.16 -16.81
CA MET A 193 4.41 -2.91 -15.47
C MET A 193 3.42 -3.28 -14.35
N VAL A 194 2.12 -3.02 -14.54
CA VAL A 194 1.07 -3.41 -13.59
C VAL A 194 0.98 -4.94 -13.49
N ILE A 195 1.04 -5.67 -14.59
CA ILE A 195 1.08 -7.14 -14.61
C ILE A 195 2.31 -7.66 -13.87
N VAL A 196 3.49 -7.14 -14.18
CA VAL A 196 4.74 -7.50 -13.49
C VAL A 196 4.62 -7.25 -11.99
N SER A 197 4.05 -6.11 -11.59
CA SER A 197 3.86 -5.80 -10.17
C SER A 197 2.86 -6.74 -9.50
N GLY A 198 1.80 -7.14 -10.18
CA GLY A 198 0.80 -8.11 -9.69
C GLY A 198 1.42 -9.48 -9.44
N ILE A 199 2.17 -10.01 -10.42
CA ILE A 199 2.89 -11.29 -10.30
C ILE A 199 3.90 -11.21 -9.14
N ALA A 200 4.72 -10.17 -9.13
CA ALA A 200 5.73 -9.96 -8.10
C ALA A 200 5.12 -9.90 -6.70
N ALA A 201 4.02 -9.16 -6.53
CA ALA A 201 3.30 -9.05 -5.27
C ALA A 201 2.70 -10.39 -4.82
N MET A 202 2.07 -11.11 -5.75
CA MET A 202 1.44 -12.40 -5.48
C MET A 202 2.46 -13.44 -4.98
N LEU A 203 3.62 -13.50 -5.61
CA LEU A 203 4.67 -14.48 -5.27
C LEU A 203 5.48 -14.08 -4.03
N ALA A 204 5.80 -12.79 -3.89
CA ALA A 204 6.67 -12.30 -2.83
C ALA A 204 5.99 -12.21 -1.46
N SER A 205 4.71 -11.85 -1.44
CA SER A 205 4.01 -11.54 -0.18
C SER A 205 3.98 -12.71 0.81
N PRO A 206 3.72 -13.98 0.43
CA PRO A 206 3.74 -15.10 1.38
C PRO A 206 5.14 -15.40 1.91
N VAL A 207 6.18 -15.21 1.09
CA VAL A 207 7.57 -15.45 1.47
C VAL A 207 8.00 -14.43 2.54
N TRP A 208 7.75 -13.15 2.27
CA TRP A 208 8.03 -12.09 3.24
C TRP A 208 7.15 -12.20 4.49
N GLY A 209 5.90 -12.69 4.33
CA GLY A 209 4.99 -12.95 5.45
C GLY A 209 5.57 -13.92 6.46
N LYS A 210 6.01 -15.10 5.99
CA LYS A 210 6.65 -16.11 6.83
C LYS A 210 7.94 -15.60 7.48
N ARG A 211 8.77 -14.88 6.73
CA ARG A 211 10.00 -14.28 7.26
C ARG A 211 9.72 -13.22 8.32
N ALA A 212 8.66 -12.43 8.17
CA ALA A 212 8.28 -11.41 9.14
C ALA A 212 7.76 -12.00 10.45
N ASP A 213 7.12 -13.18 10.42
CA ASP A 213 6.73 -13.92 11.62
C ASP A 213 7.96 -14.40 12.43
N ALA A 214 9.09 -14.66 11.76
CA ALA A 214 10.34 -15.00 12.41
C ALA A 214 11.07 -13.75 12.94
N SER A 215 11.22 -12.70 12.12
CA SER A 215 11.85 -11.44 12.50
C SER A 215 11.52 -10.30 11.55
N SER A 216 10.65 -9.42 11.97
CA SER A 216 10.29 -8.20 11.23
C SER A 216 11.51 -7.28 11.01
N ARG A 217 12.45 -7.24 11.94
CA ARG A 217 13.69 -6.44 11.86
C ARG A 217 14.60 -6.90 10.71
N HIS A 218 14.84 -8.22 10.60
CA HIS A 218 15.65 -8.77 9.52
C HIS A 218 15.01 -8.55 8.16
N VAL A 219 13.68 -8.70 8.05
CA VAL A 219 12.93 -8.39 6.82
C VAL A 219 13.14 -6.94 6.39
N MET A 220 13.06 -5.97 7.32
CA MET A 220 13.30 -4.56 7.00
C MET A 220 14.71 -4.31 6.51
N ARG A 221 15.73 -4.89 7.14
CA ARG A 221 17.14 -4.77 6.75
C ARG A 221 17.38 -5.35 5.36
N ASP A 222 16.95 -6.59 5.13
CA ASP A 222 17.18 -7.30 3.86
C ASP A 222 16.45 -6.59 2.71
N ALA A 223 15.24 -6.08 2.98
CA ALA A 223 14.49 -5.29 2.01
C ALA A 223 15.12 -3.90 1.75
N ALA A 224 15.75 -3.26 2.75
CA ALA A 224 16.48 -2.01 2.55
C ALA A 224 17.68 -2.21 1.61
N LEU A 225 18.49 -3.25 1.87
CA LEU A 225 19.64 -3.60 1.04
C LEU A 225 19.22 -3.93 -0.39
N GLY A 226 18.19 -4.76 -0.55
CA GLY A 226 17.65 -5.10 -1.87
C GLY A 226 17.13 -3.88 -2.63
N THR A 227 16.49 -2.93 -1.95
CA THR A 227 16.05 -1.67 -2.57
C THR A 227 17.24 -0.87 -3.09
N ALA A 228 18.32 -0.76 -2.30
CA ALA A 228 19.53 -0.05 -2.72
C ALA A 228 20.14 -0.69 -3.98
N VAL A 229 20.21 -2.02 -4.01
CA VAL A 229 20.71 -2.77 -5.19
C VAL A 229 19.81 -2.50 -6.41
N CYS A 230 18.48 -2.57 -6.28
CA CYS A 230 17.58 -2.28 -7.39
C CYS A 230 17.70 -0.84 -7.90
N CYS A 231 17.87 0.13 -7.01
CA CYS A 231 18.09 1.53 -7.41
C CYS A 231 19.40 1.70 -8.16
N LEU A 232 20.48 1.05 -7.71
CA LEU A 232 21.77 1.07 -8.41
C LEU A 232 21.67 0.41 -9.79
N LEU A 233 21.00 -0.74 -9.90
CA LEU A 233 20.76 -1.39 -11.19
C LEU A 233 19.93 -0.52 -12.13
N GLY A 234 18.88 0.13 -11.62
CA GLY A 234 18.08 1.08 -12.40
C GLY A 234 18.91 2.28 -12.91
N ALA A 235 19.79 2.83 -12.06
CA ALA A 235 20.71 3.89 -12.44
C ALA A 235 21.72 3.43 -13.50
N LEU A 236 22.30 2.23 -13.33
CA LEU A 236 23.22 1.65 -14.30
C LEU A 236 22.56 1.45 -15.67
N LEU A 237 21.32 0.93 -15.71
CA LEU A 237 20.55 0.77 -16.94
C LEU A 237 20.35 2.09 -17.69
N ALA A 238 20.18 3.19 -16.95
CA ALA A 238 20.03 4.52 -17.55
C ALA A 238 21.29 5.04 -18.21
N TRP A 239 22.48 4.56 -17.78
CA TRP A 239 23.78 5.03 -18.24
C TRP A 239 24.42 4.12 -19.28
N LEU A 240 24.02 2.86 -19.35
CA LEU A 240 24.59 1.89 -20.27
C LEU A 240 24.10 2.13 -21.72
N PRO A 241 24.97 2.38 -22.68
CA PRO A 241 24.57 2.46 -24.08
C PRO A 241 24.34 1.05 -24.65
N GLY A 242 23.25 0.90 -25.41
CA GLY A 242 22.97 -0.37 -26.09
C GLY A 242 21.56 -0.48 -26.61
N ALA A 243 21.33 -1.21 -27.69
CA ALA A 243 20.01 -1.42 -28.24
C ALA A 243 19.06 -2.16 -27.27
N TRP A 244 19.59 -2.97 -26.39
CA TRP A 244 18.81 -3.70 -25.38
C TRP A 244 18.30 -2.79 -24.24
N THR A 245 18.98 -1.67 -23.94
CA THR A 245 18.51 -0.68 -22.95
C THR A 245 17.40 0.22 -23.49
N GLN A 246 17.15 0.18 -24.80
CA GLN A 246 16.00 0.84 -25.44
C GLN A 246 14.75 -0.04 -25.42
N GLN A 247 14.82 -1.22 -24.85
CA GLN A 247 13.70 -2.14 -24.67
C GLN A 247 13.09 -1.95 -23.27
N ILE A 248 11.80 -2.24 -23.13
CA ILE A 248 11.09 -2.10 -21.84
C ILE A 248 11.45 -3.21 -20.83
N TRP A 249 11.83 -4.39 -21.30
CA TRP A 249 12.01 -5.57 -20.45
C TRP A 249 13.10 -5.45 -19.37
N PRO A 250 14.26 -4.78 -19.57
CA PRO A 250 15.27 -4.66 -18.51
C PRO A 250 14.76 -3.83 -17.34
N TYR A 251 14.01 -2.76 -17.65
CA TYR A 251 13.37 -1.92 -16.64
C TYR A 251 12.24 -2.64 -15.92
N ALA A 252 11.45 -3.44 -16.65
CA ALA A 252 10.40 -4.27 -16.07
C ALA A 252 10.97 -5.34 -15.13
N LEU A 253 12.14 -5.93 -15.43
CA LEU A 253 12.80 -6.85 -14.51
C LEU A 253 13.24 -6.15 -13.22
N VAL A 254 13.96 -5.01 -13.32
CA VAL A 254 14.37 -4.24 -12.14
C VAL A 254 13.15 -3.78 -11.35
N TYR A 255 12.12 -3.33 -12.03
CA TYR A 255 10.85 -2.95 -11.42
C TYR A 255 10.19 -4.11 -10.67
N GLY A 256 10.10 -5.28 -11.28
CA GLY A 256 9.55 -6.48 -10.67
C GLY A 256 10.32 -6.89 -9.40
N PHE A 257 11.65 -6.90 -9.45
CA PHE A 257 12.49 -7.15 -8.28
C PHE A 257 12.28 -6.09 -7.19
N LEU A 258 12.19 -4.82 -7.58
CA LEU A 258 11.91 -3.74 -6.63
C LEU A 258 10.53 -3.90 -5.98
N VAL A 259 9.49 -4.32 -6.72
CA VAL A 259 8.17 -4.63 -6.17
C VAL A 259 8.26 -5.78 -5.15
N ILE A 260 8.97 -6.88 -5.49
CA ILE A 260 9.20 -8.01 -4.58
C ILE A 260 9.79 -7.51 -3.26
N ILE A 261 10.84 -6.71 -3.33
CA ILE A 261 11.57 -6.19 -2.18
C ILE A 261 10.71 -5.17 -1.40
N HIS A 262 10.01 -4.28 -2.11
CA HIS A 262 9.13 -3.30 -1.49
C HIS A 262 8.00 -3.95 -0.67
N HIS A 263 7.50 -5.12 -1.09
CA HIS A 263 6.56 -5.89 -0.27
C HIS A 263 7.16 -6.29 1.08
N GLY A 264 8.45 -6.66 1.12
CA GLY A 264 9.18 -6.90 2.36
C GLY A 264 9.25 -5.65 3.25
N VAL A 265 9.59 -4.48 2.68
CA VAL A 265 9.58 -3.19 3.40
C VAL A 265 8.21 -2.92 4.01
N ARG A 266 7.14 -3.01 3.21
CA ARG A 266 5.77 -2.74 3.66
C ARG A 266 5.34 -3.65 4.80
N LEU A 267 5.64 -4.93 4.68
CA LEU A 267 5.22 -5.96 5.63
C LEU A 267 6.03 -5.86 6.91
N GLY A 268 7.36 -5.78 6.82
CA GLY A 268 8.25 -5.64 7.97
C GLY A 268 7.92 -4.41 8.83
N ARG A 269 7.67 -3.26 8.21
CA ARG A 269 7.28 -2.04 8.95
C ARG A 269 5.95 -2.19 9.69
N LYS A 270 4.98 -2.90 9.10
CA LYS A 270 3.66 -3.07 9.71
C LYS A 270 3.71 -4.04 10.88
N THR A 271 4.38 -5.18 10.70
CA THR A 271 4.51 -6.20 11.75
C THR A 271 5.37 -5.69 12.90
N TYR A 272 6.49 -5.04 12.62
CA TYR A 272 7.38 -4.49 13.65
C TYR A 272 6.66 -3.44 14.53
N LEU A 273 5.89 -2.53 13.93
CA LEU A 273 5.11 -1.55 14.69
C LEU A 273 4.12 -2.21 15.66
N VAL A 274 3.43 -3.27 15.19
CA VAL A 274 2.46 -3.99 16.04
C VAL A 274 3.18 -4.82 17.12
N ASP A 275 4.40 -5.28 16.83
CA ASP A 275 5.19 -6.04 17.77
C ASP A 275 5.84 -5.18 18.87
N MET A 276 6.12 -3.90 18.59
CA MET A 276 6.62 -2.92 19.56
C MET A 276 5.54 -2.46 20.54
N ALA A 277 4.27 -2.41 20.13
CA ALA A 277 3.19 -1.98 21.00
C ALA A 277 2.95 -3.03 22.08
N THR A 278 3.09 -2.64 23.34
CA THR A 278 2.75 -3.46 24.51
C THR A 278 1.22 -3.56 24.68
N GLN A 279 0.75 -4.49 25.51
CA GLN A 279 -0.70 -4.63 25.78
C GLN A 279 -1.28 -3.37 26.43
N ASP A 280 -0.49 -2.67 27.23
CA ASP A 280 -0.90 -1.45 27.95
C ASP A 280 -0.99 -0.22 27.05
N ASN A 281 -0.30 -0.23 25.90
CA ASN A 281 -0.24 0.88 24.94
C ASN A 281 -1.10 0.66 23.67
N ARG A 282 -1.98 -0.36 23.66
CA ARG A 282 -2.86 -0.69 22.53
C ARG A 282 -4.27 -0.15 22.63
#